data_093b4536acbd0dcf4cd50048156e3ed7
#
_entry.id   093b4536acbd0dcf4cd50048156e3ed7
#
_cell.length_a   1.000
_cell.length_b   1.000
_cell.length_c   1.000
_cell.angle_alpha   90.00
_cell.angle_beta   90.00
_cell.angle_gamma   90.00
#
_symmetry.space_group_name_H-M   'P 1'
#
loop_
_entity.id
_entity.type
_entity.pdbx_description
1 polymer ?
#
loop_
_entity_poly.entity_id
_entity_poly.type
_entity_poly.pdbx_seq_one_letter_code
_entity_poly.pdbx_strand_id
1 'polypeptide(L)'
;STAEAEQAIVDAMAWLGLDYDEGPYYQMQRMDRYRAVLDDMLAKGLAYRCYTTPAELDELRAEQTARGEKPRYDGRWRPENAQGKTPPEGVAPVYRFRNPDDGVVAWDDAAKGHIEIANAELDDLVIARADGTPTYNFCVVVDDLEMRITHVIRGDDHVNNTPRQINI
;
A
#
# COMPACT_ATOMS: atom_id res chain seq x y z
N SER A 1 -6.27 5.29 -15.24
CA SER A 1 -6.01 6.42 -16.17
C SER A 1 -6.63 6.09 -17.51
N THR A 2 -7.08 7.11 -18.27
CA THR A 2 -7.44 6.96 -19.67
C THR A 2 -6.20 7.17 -20.55
N ALA A 3 -6.21 6.62 -21.77
CA ALA A 3 -5.10 6.79 -22.70
C ALA A 3 -4.81 8.27 -23.01
N GLU A 4 -5.85 9.11 -23.08
CA GLU A 4 -5.72 10.56 -23.30
C GLU A 4 -5.02 11.25 -22.13
N ALA A 5 -5.32 10.84 -20.88
CA ALA A 5 -4.69 11.40 -19.70
C ALA A 5 -3.21 10.98 -19.60
N GLU A 6 -2.89 9.76 -19.98
CA GLU A 6 -1.50 9.28 -20.05
C GLU A 6 -0.70 10.02 -21.13
N GLN A 7 -1.28 10.20 -22.31
CA GLN A 7 -0.64 10.95 -23.39
C GLN A 7 -0.42 12.42 -23.00
N ALA A 8 -1.40 13.06 -22.34
CA ALA A 8 -1.25 14.43 -21.87
C ALA A 8 -0.08 14.63 -20.89
N ILE A 9 0.22 13.62 -20.04
CA ILE A 9 1.39 13.66 -19.16
C ILE A 9 2.69 13.59 -19.98
N VAL A 10 2.76 12.68 -20.94
CA VAL A 10 3.94 12.53 -21.81
C VAL A 10 4.18 13.81 -22.62
N ASP A 11 3.13 14.39 -23.20
CA ASP A 11 3.21 15.65 -23.95
C ASP A 11 3.66 16.82 -23.06
N ALA A 12 3.16 16.89 -21.81
CA ALA A 12 3.56 17.93 -20.86
C ALA A 12 5.03 17.78 -20.45
N MET A 13 5.52 16.58 -20.25
CA MET A 13 6.95 16.32 -19.97
C MET A 13 7.81 16.77 -21.16
N ALA A 14 7.46 16.38 -22.37
CA ALA A 14 8.16 16.79 -23.58
C ALA A 14 8.17 18.32 -23.75
N TRP A 15 7.03 18.99 -23.49
CA TRP A 15 6.91 20.44 -23.54
C TRP A 15 7.80 21.15 -22.51
N LEU A 16 7.98 20.55 -21.32
CA LEU A 16 8.86 21.05 -20.26
C LEU A 16 10.34 20.70 -20.49
N GLY A 17 10.66 19.89 -21.50
CA GLY A 17 12.02 19.40 -21.73
C GLY A 17 12.47 18.38 -20.66
N LEU A 18 11.54 17.68 -20.03
CA LEU A 18 11.78 16.63 -19.05
C LEU A 18 11.81 15.28 -19.76
N ASP A 19 12.98 14.91 -20.20
CA ASP A 19 13.21 13.63 -20.89
C ASP A 19 13.39 12.49 -19.85
N TYR A 20 13.06 11.26 -20.26
CA TYR A 20 13.32 10.06 -19.49
C TYR A 20 14.33 9.16 -20.25
N ASP A 21 15.18 8.48 -19.50
CA ASP A 21 16.22 7.60 -20.10
C ASP A 21 15.63 6.25 -20.53
N GLU A 22 14.61 5.76 -19.80
CA GLU A 22 13.93 4.49 -20.09
C GLU A 22 12.41 4.65 -19.91
N GLY A 23 11.62 3.91 -20.70
CA GLY A 23 10.17 3.90 -20.60
C GLY A 23 9.46 4.67 -21.72
N PRO A 24 8.23 5.15 -21.51
CA PRO A 24 7.44 5.04 -20.27
C PRO A 24 6.99 3.61 -19.96
N TYR A 25 6.87 3.29 -18.67
CA TYR A 25 6.32 2.04 -18.18
C TYR A 25 4.89 2.28 -17.66
N TYR A 26 3.94 1.44 -18.10
CA TYR A 26 2.54 1.58 -17.74
C TYR A 26 2.13 0.53 -16.71
N GLN A 27 1.65 0.97 -15.55
CA GLN A 27 1.22 0.07 -14.47
C GLN A 27 0.19 -0.96 -14.94
N MET A 28 -0.76 -0.57 -15.79
CA MET A 28 -1.77 -1.49 -16.32
C MET A 28 -1.19 -2.65 -17.14
N GLN A 29 -0.01 -2.49 -17.72
CA GLN A 29 0.69 -3.56 -18.45
C GLN A 29 1.47 -4.49 -17.52
N ARG A 30 1.60 -4.15 -16.24
CA ARG A 30 2.35 -4.91 -15.23
C ARG A 30 1.45 -5.66 -14.24
N MET A 31 0.14 -5.72 -14.48
CA MET A 31 -0.84 -6.32 -13.55
C MET A 31 -0.51 -7.77 -13.18
N ASP A 32 -0.01 -8.57 -14.12
CA ASP A 32 0.38 -9.96 -13.85
C ASP A 32 1.58 -10.04 -12.91
N ARG A 33 2.49 -9.05 -13.00
CA ARG A 33 3.64 -8.97 -12.08
C ARG A 33 3.20 -8.66 -10.66
N TYR A 34 2.32 -7.67 -10.48
CA TYR A 34 1.78 -7.34 -9.15
C TYR A 34 1.04 -8.52 -8.54
N ARG A 35 0.28 -9.25 -9.34
CA ARG A 35 -0.42 -10.46 -8.88
C ARG A 35 0.55 -11.54 -8.42
N ALA A 36 1.61 -11.80 -9.18
CA ALA A 36 2.63 -12.77 -8.81
C ALA A 36 3.34 -12.41 -7.50
N VAL A 37 3.66 -11.12 -7.27
CA VAL A 37 4.25 -10.65 -6.00
C VAL A 37 3.26 -10.79 -4.85
N LEU A 38 1.98 -10.45 -5.04
CA LEU A 38 0.94 -10.63 -4.02
C LEU A 38 0.80 -12.10 -3.61
N ASP A 39 0.79 -13.02 -4.59
CA ASP A 39 0.68 -14.45 -4.33
C ASP A 39 1.90 -14.98 -3.54
N ASP A 40 3.11 -14.51 -3.87
CA ASP A 40 4.32 -14.83 -3.11
C ASP A 40 4.25 -14.28 -1.66
N MET A 41 3.78 -13.06 -1.47
CA MET A 41 3.60 -12.48 -0.13
C MET A 41 2.55 -13.25 0.69
N LEU A 42 1.46 -13.68 0.07
CA LEU A 42 0.45 -14.52 0.72
C LEU A 42 1.05 -15.89 1.14
N ALA A 43 1.83 -16.51 0.25
CA ALA A 43 2.48 -17.79 0.55
C ALA A 43 3.50 -17.68 1.69
N LYS A 44 4.16 -16.54 1.83
CA LYS A 44 5.14 -16.24 2.89
C LYS A 44 4.51 -15.71 4.18
N GLY A 45 3.19 -15.48 4.22
CA GLY A 45 2.51 -14.90 5.38
C GLY A 45 2.79 -13.40 5.60
N LEU A 46 3.35 -12.70 4.60
CA LEU A 46 3.60 -11.27 4.61
C LEU A 46 2.34 -10.47 4.26
N ALA A 47 1.35 -11.11 3.67
CA ALA A 47 0.04 -10.57 3.40
C ALA A 47 -1.04 -11.60 3.75
N TYR A 48 -2.28 -11.14 3.91
CA TYR A 48 -3.41 -12.00 4.24
C TYR A 48 -4.72 -11.47 3.67
N ARG A 49 -5.74 -12.34 3.60
CA ARG A 49 -7.09 -12.01 3.18
C ARG A 49 -7.88 -11.41 4.34
N CYS A 50 -8.48 -10.26 4.09
CA CYS A 50 -9.29 -9.53 5.07
C CYS A 50 -10.73 -9.43 4.56
N TYR A 51 -11.68 -9.93 5.33
CA TYR A 51 -13.10 -9.95 5.01
C TYR A 51 -13.90 -8.90 5.77
N THR A 52 -13.23 -7.94 6.43
CA THR A 52 -13.90 -6.83 7.11
C THR A 52 -14.64 -5.98 6.10
N THR A 53 -15.93 -5.80 6.32
CA THR A 53 -16.78 -4.97 5.48
C THR A 53 -16.56 -3.48 5.74
N PRO A 54 -16.94 -2.59 4.82
CA PRO A 54 -16.89 -1.15 5.07
C PRO A 54 -17.69 -0.73 6.32
N ALA A 55 -18.86 -1.33 6.54
CA ALA A 55 -19.70 -1.04 7.72
C ALA A 55 -18.98 -1.40 9.04
N GLU A 56 -18.36 -2.58 9.11
CA GLU A 56 -17.57 -2.99 10.29
C GLU A 56 -16.34 -2.09 10.50
N LEU A 57 -15.73 -1.58 9.43
CA LEU A 57 -14.62 -0.62 9.55
C LEU A 57 -15.09 0.73 10.09
N ASP A 58 -16.25 1.19 9.65
CA ASP A 58 -16.82 2.47 10.13
C ASP A 58 -17.25 2.37 11.59
N GLU A 59 -17.82 1.25 12.01
CA GLU A 59 -18.16 0.96 13.40
C GLU A 59 -16.89 0.92 14.27
N LEU A 60 -15.87 0.19 13.86
CA LEU A 60 -14.57 0.13 14.56
C LEU A 60 -13.95 1.52 14.74
N ARG A 61 -13.96 2.34 13.67
CA ARG A 61 -13.44 3.71 13.73
C ARG A 61 -14.22 4.61 14.68
N ALA A 62 -15.56 4.48 14.67
CA ALA A 62 -16.43 5.22 15.57
C ALA A 62 -16.15 4.86 17.04
N GLU A 63 -16.01 3.58 17.34
CA GLU A 63 -15.66 3.09 18.68
C GLU A 63 -14.29 3.58 19.15
N GLN A 64 -13.26 3.50 18.27
CA GLN A 64 -11.91 3.98 18.57
C GLN A 64 -11.92 5.50 18.83
N THR A 65 -12.62 6.26 18.01
CA THR A 65 -12.78 7.71 18.19
C THR A 65 -13.47 8.04 19.52
N ALA A 66 -14.53 7.30 19.89
CA ALA A 66 -15.24 7.49 21.15
C ALA A 66 -14.35 7.23 22.38
N ARG A 67 -13.34 6.34 22.24
CA ARG A 67 -12.31 6.09 23.27
C ARG A 67 -11.14 7.05 23.24
N GLY A 68 -11.11 8.02 22.31
CA GLY A 68 -10.00 8.95 22.11
C GLY A 68 -8.76 8.31 21.45
N GLU A 69 -8.94 7.16 20.82
CA GLU A 69 -7.89 6.45 20.08
C GLU A 69 -7.82 6.94 18.63
N LYS A 70 -6.62 6.87 18.03
CA LYS A 70 -6.46 7.12 16.59
C LYS A 70 -7.11 5.98 15.80
N PRO A 71 -8.12 6.25 14.95
CA PRO A 71 -8.75 5.23 14.15
C PRO A 71 -7.79 4.47 13.25
N ARG A 72 -7.79 3.14 13.36
CA ARG A 72 -6.98 2.24 12.54
C ARG A 72 -7.61 0.86 12.43
N TYR A 73 -7.20 0.08 11.43
CA TYR A 73 -7.59 -1.31 11.34
C TYR A 73 -6.92 -2.13 12.47
N ASP A 74 -7.67 -3.04 13.07
CA ASP A 74 -7.28 -3.76 14.30
C ASP A 74 -6.63 -5.14 14.05
N GLY A 75 -6.41 -5.51 12.79
CA GLY A 75 -5.80 -6.80 12.46
C GLY A 75 -6.70 -8.02 12.70
N ARG A 76 -8.02 -7.84 12.85
CA ARG A 76 -8.97 -8.92 13.20
C ARG A 76 -9.00 -10.11 12.24
N TRP A 77 -8.48 -9.94 11.01
CA TRP A 77 -8.35 -11.01 10.01
C TRP A 77 -6.91 -11.49 9.82
N ARG A 78 -5.96 -11.05 10.62
CA ARG A 78 -4.65 -11.70 10.66
C ARG A 78 -4.83 -13.18 10.99
N PRO A 79 -4.04 -14.11 10.43
CA PRO A 79 -4.23 -15.55 10.62
C PRO A 79 -4.38 -15.98 12.06
N GLU A 80 -3.60 -15.40 12.97
CA GLU A 80 -3.65 -15.67 14.42
C GLU A 80 -4.97 -15.20 15.08
N ASN A 81 -5.55 -14.09 14.58
CA ASN A 81 -6.80 -13.51 15.12
C ASN A 81 -8.05 -14.05 14.44
N ALA A 82 -7.88 -14.70 13.30
CA ALA A 82 -8.97 -15.26 12.49
C ALA A 82 -9.22 -16.74 12.74
N GLN A 83 -8.51 -17.37 13.68
CA GLN A 83 -8.70 -18.79 14.00
C GLN A 83 -10.15 -19.06 14.40
N GLY A 84 -10.76 -20.03 13.74
CA GLY A 84 -12.17 -20.39 13.96
C GLY A 84 -13.21 -19.44 13.33
N LYS A 85 -12.80 -18.37 12.68
CA LYS A 85 -13.70 -17.48 11.92
C LYS A 85 -13.96 -18.06 10.53
N THR A 86 -15.21 -18.04 10.14
CA THR A 86 -15.62 -18.38 8.76
C THR A 86 -15.78 -17.07 7.98
N PRO A 87 -15.20 -16.97 6.77
CA PRO A 87 -15.43 -15.82 5.90
C PRO A 87 -16.96 -15.60 5.69
N PRO A 88 -17.45 -14.35 5.78
CA PRO A 88 -18.86 -14.06 5.53
C PRO A 88 -19.25 -14.46 4.10
N GLU A 89 -20.45 -15.03 3.96
CA GLU A 89 -20.98 -15.42 2.66
C GLU A 89 -21.15 -14.19 1.75
N GLY A 90 -20.71 -14.30 0.50
CA GLY A 90 -20.82 -13.24 -0.50
C GLY A 90 -19.84 -12.08 -0.33
N VAL A 91 -18.95 -12.11 0.66
CA VAL A 91 -17.92 -11.06 0.87
C VAL A 91 -16.61 -11.50 0.24
N ALA A 92 -16.20 -10.82 -0.82
CA ALA A 92 -14.87 -10.99 -1.41
C ALA A 92 -13.80 -10.30 -0.54
N PRO A 93 -12.65 -10.94 -0.26
CA PRO A 93 -11.63 -10.35 0.60
C PRO A 93 -10.86 -9.25 -0.10
N VAL A 94 -10.45 -8.24 0.64
CA VAL A 94 -9.31 -7.41 0.27
C VAL A 94 -8.03 -8.05 0.80
N TYR A 95 -6.88 -7.64 0.26
CA TYR A 95 -5.58 -8.16 0.68
C TYR A 95 -4.83 -7.09 1.46
N ARG A 96 -4.37 -7.45 2.66
CA ARG A 96 -3.63 -6.54 3.52
C ARG A 96 -2.19 -7.00 3.70
N PHE A 97 -1.27 -6.04 3.68
CA PHE A 97 0.09 -6.24 4.15
C PHE A 97 0.08 -6.44 5.66
N ARG A 98 0.82 -7.42 6.15
CA ARG A 98 1.01 -7.62 7.59
C ARG A 98 2.12 -6.72 8.08
N ASN A 99 1.76 -5.54 8.56
CA ASN A 99 2.74 -4.61 9.12
C ASN A 99 3.38 -5.20 10.39
N PRO A 100 4.69 -5.01 10.62
CA PRO A 100 5.31 -5.35 11.90
C PRO A 100 4.61 -4.66 13.08
N ASP A 101 4.47 -5.34 14.19
CA ASP A 101 3.81 -4.79 15.39
C ASP A 101 4.79 -3.96 16.24
N ASP A 102 6.06 -4.37 16.26
CA ASP A 102 7.11 -3.80 17.09
C ASP A 102 8.19 -3.10 16.27
N GLY A 103 9.03 -2.34 16.97
CA GLY A 103 10.15 -1.63 16.37
C GLY A 103 9.72 -0.35 15.67
N VAL A 104 10.63 0.18 14.88
CA VAL A 104 10.47 1.44 14.16
C VAL A 104 10.85 1.27 12.70
N VAL A 105 10.22 2.04 11.83
CA VAL A 105 10.68 2.28 10.47
C VAL A 105 11.30 3.67 10.42
N ALA A 106 12.53 3.76 9.92
CA ALA A 106 13.29 5.01 9.87
C ALA A 106 13.96 5.19 8.52
N TRP A 107 14.11 6.45 8.11
CA TRP A 107 14.85 6.82 6.92
C TRP A 107 15.40 8.23 7.03
N ASP A 108 16.41 8.51 6.22
CA ASP A 108 17.00 9.86 6.12
C ASP A 108 16.42 10.57 4.89
N ASP A 109 15.54 11.52 5.12
CA ASP A 109 14.95 12.35 4.08
C ASP A 109 15.88 13.51 3.77
N ALA A 110 16.23 13.70 2.49
CA ALA A 110 17.19 14.73 2.09
C ALA A 110 16.74 16.16 2.39
N ALA A 111 15.43 16.41 2.51
CA ALA A 111 14.87 17.72 2.80
C ALA A 111 14.45 17.88 4.26
N LYS A 112 13.93 16.82 4.89
CA LYS A 112 13.35 16.84 6.24
C LYS A 112 14.27 16.26 7.31
N GLY A 113 15.39 15.65 6.93
CA GLY A 113 16.31 15.01 7.85
C GLY A 113 15.83 13.62 8.29
N HIS A 114 16.32 13.17 9.44
CA HIS A 114 15.97 11.85 9.96
C HIS A 114 14.50 11.80 10.41
N ILE A 115 13.77 10.81 9.90
CA ILE A 115 12.37 10.54 10.26
C ILE A 115 12.28 9.12 10.79
N GLU A 116 11.58 8.95 11.91
CA GLU A 116 11.33 7.68 12.57
C GLU A 116 9.85 7.56 12.95
N ILE A 117 9.23 6.43 12.65
CA ILE A 117 7.82 6.13 12.95
C ILE A 117 7.77 4.76 13.63
N ALA A 118 7.11 4.67 14.78
CA ALA A 118 6.87 3.38 15.43
C ALA A 118 5.93 2.51 14.55
N ASN A 119 6.29 1.26 14.35
CA ASN A 119 5.45 0.34 13.57
C ASN A 119 4.06 0.18 14.18
N ALA A 120 3.95 0.29 15.50
CA ALA A 120 2.67 0.28 16.22
C ALA A 120 1.72 1.43 15.83
N GLU A 121 2.21 2.50 15.19
CA GLU A 121 1.37 3.59 14.68
C GLU A 121 0.83 3.33 13.28
N LEU A 122 1.39 2.34 12.59
CA LEU A 122 0.98 1.94 11.25
C LEU A 122 -0.01 0.78 11.35
N ASP A 123 -1.02 0.80 10.50
CA ASP A 123 -1.97 -0.30 10.37
C ASP A 123 -1.66 -1.18 9.16
N ASP A 124 -2.29 -2.35 9.10
CA ASP A 124 -2.15 -3.25 7.95
C ASP A 124 -2.80 -2.63 6.72
N LEU A 125 -1.97 -2.13 5.83
CA LEU A 125 -2.41 -1.45 4.62
C LEU A 125 -3.10 -2.41 3.66
N VAL A 126 -4.20 -1.98 3.03
CA VAL A 126 -4.78 -2.70 1.88
C VAL A 126 -3.83 -2.55 0.69
N ILE A 127 -3.27 -3.67 0.24
CA ILE A 127 -2.34 -3.72 -0.90
C ILE A 127 -3.01 -4.18 -2.20
N ALA A 128 -4.13 -4.91 -2.11
CA ALA A 128 -4.97 -5.20 -3.26
C ALA A 128 -6.45 -5.23 -2.86
N ARG A 129 -7.31 -4.83 -3.80
CA ARG A 129 -8.76 -4.79 -3.65
C ARG A 129 -9.36 -6.18 -3.85
N ALA A 130 -10.66 -6.32 -3.58
CA ALA A 130 -11.39 -7.57 -3.71
C ALA A 130 -11.43 -8.12 -5.16
N ASP A 131 -11.35 -7.26 -6.15
CA ASP A 131 -11.24 -7.63 -7.58
C ASP A 131 -9.80 -8.00 -8.00
N GLY A 132 -8.84 -7.99 -7.05
CA GLY A 132 -7.44 -8.26 -7.30
C GLY A 132 -6.65 -7.05 -7.82
N THR A 133 -7.29 -5.89 -7.99
CA THR A 133 -6.61 -4.66 -8.41
C THR A 133 -5.66 -4.19 -7.31
N PRO A 134 -4.36 -4.05 -7.58
CA PRO A 134 -3.39 -3.56 -6.60
C PRO A 134 -3.63 -2.09 -6.27
N THR A 135 -3.25 -1.69 -5.05
CA THR A 135 -3.29 -0.29 -4.63
C THR A 135 -2.01 0.44 -5.04
N TYR A 136 -2.09 1.78 -5.06
CA TYR A 136 -0.98 2.65 -5.42
C TYR A 136 0.32 2.30 -4.67
N ASN A 137 0.28 2.23 -3.33
CA ASN A 137 1.48 1.97 -2.53
C ASN A 137 2.13 0.63 -2.87
N PHE A 138 1.34 -0.39 -3.17
CA PHE A 138 1.85 -1.70 -3.55
C PHE A 138 2.48 -1.70 -4.95
N CYS A 139 1.82 -1.10 -5.94
CA CYS A 139 2.38 -0.98 -7.29
C CYS A 139 3.72 -0.27 -7.27
N VAL A 140 3.79 0.87 -6.58
CA VAL A 140 5.01 1.68 -6.50
C VAL A 140 6.17 0.89 -5.88
N VAL A 141 5.93 0.14 -4.79
CA VAL A 141 6.99 -0.66 -4.15
C VAL A 141 7.51 -1.75 -5.10
N VAL A 142 6.62 -2.46 -5.78
CA VAL A 142 7.02 -3.50 -6.74
C VAL A 142 7.82 -2.91 -7.88
N ASP A 143 7.36 -1.79 -8.43
CA ASP A 143 8.03 -1.13 -9.55
C ASP A 143 9.38 -0.53 -9.14
N ASP A 144 9.45 0.19 -8.03
CA ASP A 144 10.68 0.79 -7.51
C ASP A 144 11.75 -0.28 -7.24
N LEU A 145 11.35 -1.40 -6.64
CA LEU A 145 12.28 -2.51 -6.37
C LEU A 145 12.81 -3.14 -7.67
N GLU A 146 11.93 -3.44 -8.63
CA GLU A 146 12.30 -4.12 -9.87
C GLU A 146 13.06 -3.21 -10.84
N MET A 147 12.73 -1.93 -10.87
CA MET A 147 13.42 -0.90 -11.66
C MET A 147 14.67 -0.37 -10.95
N ARG A 148 14.95 -0.83 -9.71
CA ARG A 148 16.10 -0.42 -8.90
C ARG A 148 16.17 1.10 -8.68
N ILE A 149 15.03 1.71 -8.37
CA ILE A 149 14.95 3.13 -8.08
C ILE A 149 15.76 3.44 -6.82
N THR A 150 16.67 4.38 -6.90
CA THR A 150 17.57 4.76 -5.80
C THR A 150 17.13 6.01 -5.06
N HIS A 151 16.38 6.89 -5.72
CA HIS A 151 15.93 8.15 -5.16
C HIS A 151 14.48 8.40 -5.57
N VAL A 152 13.65 8.81 -4.61
CA VAL A 152 12.25 9.19 -4.82
C VAL A 152 12.08 10.66 -4.47
N ILE A 153 11.63 11.48 -5.44
CA ILE A 153 11.39 12.91 -5.26
C ILE A 153 9.90 13.15 -5.39
N ARG A 154 9.25 13.64 -4.31
CA ARG A 154 7.79 13.82 -4.28
C ARG A 154 7.37 14.90 -3.29
N GLY A 155 6.09 15.32 -3.35
CA GLY A 155 5.55 16.32 -2.45
C GLY A 155 5.43 15.84 -1.00
N ASP A 156 5.34 16.78 -0.07
CA ASP A 156 5.23 16.56 1.37
C ASP A 156 3.99 15.76 1.79
N ASP A 157 2.92 15.83 1.00
CA ASP A 157 1.69 15.06 1.17
C ASP A 157 1.91 13.54 1.08
N HIS A 158 3.01 13.12 0.46
CA HIS A 158 3.40 11.72 0.35
C HIS A 158 4.31 11.20 1.48
N VAL A 159 4.76 12.03 2.41
CA VAL A 159 5.63 11.61 3.53
C VAL A 159 5.01 10.45 4.31
N ASN A 160 3.70 10.47 4.54
CA ASN A 160 2.98 9.40 5.25
C ASN A 160 2.91 8.07 4.48
N ASN A 161 3.23 8.03 3.20
CA ASN A 161 3.33 6.81 2.42
C ASN A 161 4.67 6.11 2.60
N THR A 162 5.74 6.88 2.87
CA THR A 162 7.12 6.38 2.97
C THR A 162 7.29 5.24 3.95
N PRO A 163 6.86 5.33 5.22
CA PRO A 163 7.05 4.25 6.18
C PRO A 163 6.31 2.97 5.78
N ARG A 164 5.14 3.10 5.16
CA ARG A 164 4.37 1.96 4.67
C ARG A 164 5.07 1.28 3.48
N GLN A 165 5.62 2.07 2.57
CA GLN A 165 6.33 1.57 1.39
C GLN A 165 7.66 0.90 1.77
N ILE A 166 8.36 1.41 2.79
CA ILE A 166 9.60 0.78 3.30
C ILE A 166 9.30 -0.57 3.95
N ASN A 167 8.18 -0.69 4.65
CA ASN A 167 7.81 -1.94 5.34
C ASN A 167 7.33 -3.02 4.35
N ILE A 168 6.66 -2.66 3.26
CA ILE A 168 6.23 -3.60 2.21
C ILE A 168 7.42 -4.18 1.47
#